data_7a2af1e9d6126126664c8e5a7c349bfa
#
_entry.id   7a2af1e9d6126126664c8e5a7c349bfa
#
_cell.length_a   1.000
_cell.length_b   1.000
_cell.length_c   1.000
_cell.angle_alpha   90.00
_cell.angle_beta   90.00
_cell.angle_gamma   90.00
#
_symmetry.space_group_name_H-M   'P 1'
#
loop_
_entity.id
_entity.type
_entity.pdbx_description
1 polymer ?
#
loop_
_entity_poly.entity_id
_entity_poly.type
_entity_poly.pdbx_seq_one_letter_code
_entity_poly.pdbx_strand_id
1 'polypeptide(L)'
;MRSYAPAELTQMQARDGLRPRLLVWIIARNRTTGAPEPTGFWNGADDQVINVGGVDRVYHGAGGLLGMDDLVIETGLTVRRISIWLATAAPEVVDAAMGYDLRLAPVEIHRLLTDPLSHLPVAAPHRIWKGWVDGAPRTVPAKGLSSGRITLTVASAAMALTRGLTAKYSDAAMRQRGSDDRLFRYADVSGKVPVYWGEKRYEPPASGGGGSGVGGWKLRGHA
;
A
#
# COMPACT_ATOMS: atom_id res chain seq x y z
N MET A 1 18.25 -3.30 13.11
CA MET A 1 19.00 -2.20 13.75
C MET A 1 18.88 -0.98 12.85
N ARG A 2 18.52 0.20 13.37
CA ARG A 2 18.49 1.43 12.55
C ARG A 2 19.90 1.99 12.49
N SER A 3 20.43 2.23 11.30
CA SER A 3 21.70 2.93 11.10
C SER A 3 21.41 4.42 10.84
N TYR A 4 22.14 5.29 11.48
CA TYR A 4 22.09 6.74 11.28
C TYR A 4 23.32 7.19 10.52
N ALA A 5 23.18 8.23 9.70
CA ALA A 5 24.33 8.84 9.04
C ALA A 5 25.27 9.48 10.07
N PRO A 6 26.60 9.50 9.82
CA PRO A 6 27.56 10.12 10.75
C PRO A 6 27.21 11.56 11.12
N ALA A 7 26.74 12.36 10.17
CA ALA A 7 26.31 13.73 10.41
C ALA A 7 25.14 13.82 11.40
N GLU A 8 24.16 12.92 11.33
CA GLU A 8 23.04 12.87 12.27
C GLU A 8 23.52 12.51 13.67
N LEU A 9 24.43 11.52 13.79
CA LEU A 9 24.99 11.12 15.07
C LEU A 9 25.76 12.28 15.71
N THR A 10 26.55 13.01 14.93
CA THR A 10 27.27 14.20 15.40
C THR A 10 26.30 15.25 15.94
N GLN A 11 25.24 15.55 15.22
CA GLN A 11 24.23 16.50 15.66
C GLN A 11 23.46 16.04 16.90
N MET A 12 23.11 14.75 17.00
CA MET A 12 22.47 14.20 18.18
C MET A 12 23.37 14.28 19.45
N GLN A 13 24.69 14.23 19.26
CA GLN A 13 25.69 14.31 20.33
C GLN A 13 26.04 15.74 20.72
N ALA A 14 25.89 16.70 19.80
CA ALA A 14 26.32 18.10 20.00
C ALA A 14 25.51 18.87 21.07
N ARG A 15 24.35 18.35 21.48
CA ARG A 15 23.46 18.98 22.50
C ARG A 15 22.95 20.40 22.16
N ASP A 16 23.15 20.85 20.93
CA ASP A 16 22.73 22.18 20.44
C ASP A 16 21.26 22.24 20.06
N GLY A 17 20.52 21.20 20.45
CA GLY A 17 19.12 21.03 20.12
C GLY A 17 18.91 20.19 18.85
N LEU A 18 17.76 19.53 18.80
CA LEU A 18 17.33 18.73 17.65
C LEU A 18 16.09 19.35 17.06
N ARG A 19 16.07 19.51 15.74
CA ARG A 19 14.91 20.00 15.00
C ARG A 19 14.38 18.94 14.03
N PRO A 20 13.63 17.95 14.54
CA PRO A 20 13.05 16.94 13.68
C PRO A 20 11.89 17.52 12.86
N ARG A 21 11.88 17.20 11.57
CA ARG A 21 10.79 17.50 10.65
C ARG A 21 10.09 16.25 10.25
N LEU A 22 8.78 16.36 10.07
CA LEU A 22 7.92 15.28 9.64
C LEU A 22 7.54 15.48 8.18
N LEU A 23 7.70 14.43 7.39
CA LEU A 23 7.34 14.40 5.98
C LEU A 23 6.33 13.29 5.75
N VAL A 24 5.25 13.61 5.06
CA VAL A 24 4.20 12.68 4.65
C VAL A 24 4.17 12.64 3.14
N TRP A 25 4.33 11.46 2.55
CA TRP A 25 4.28 11.23 1.12
C TRP A 25 3.12 10.32 0.78
N ILE A 26 2.24 10.75 -0.11
CA ILE A 26 1.02 10.05 -0.49
C ILE A 26 1.04 9.86 -2.00
N ILE A 27 0.73 8.67 -2.48
CA ILE A 27 0.56 8.41 -3.91
C ILE A 27 -0.91 8.09 -4.16
N ALA A 28 -1.69 9.11 -4.46
CA ALA A 28 -3.10 8.99 -4.75
C ALA A 28 -3.34 8.69 -6.24
N ARG A 29 -4.58 8.46 -6.63
CA ARG A 29 -4.97 8.33 -8.04
C ARG A 29 -5.74 9.57 -8.48
N ASN A 30 -5.34 10.14 -9.60
CA ASN A 30 -6.09 11.21 -10.23
C ASN A 30 -7.47 10.69 -10.64
N ARG A 31 -8.54 11.37 -10.23
CA ARG A 31 -9.93 10.94 -10.50
C ARG A 31 -10.31 10.99 -11.96
N THR A 32 -9.66 11.86 -12.74
CA THR A 32 -9.95 12.06 -14.16
C THR A 32 -9.15 11.10 -15.03
N THR A 33 -7.84 10.96 -14.75
CA THR A 33 -6.94 10.18 -15.60
C THR A 33 -6.69 8.75 -15.09
N GLY A 34 -6.96 8.50 -13.80
CA GLY A 34 -6.61 7.23 -13.15
C GLY A 34 -5.12 7.04 -12.89
N ALA A 35 -4.28 7.98 -13.30
CA ALA A 35 -2.84 7.93 -13.12
C ALA A 35 -2.43 8.12 -11.65
N PRO A 36 -1.30 7.52 -11.21
CA PRO A 36 -0.76 7.79 -9.88
C PRO A 36 -0.25 9.22 -9.80
N GLU A 37 -0.69 9.95 -8.77
CA GLU A 37 -0.32 11.34 -8.52
C GLU A 37 0.33 11.43 -7.14
N PRO A 38 1.66 11.59 -7.08
CA PRO A 38 2.37 11.71 -5.82
C PRO A 38 2.28 13.13 -5.27
N THR A 39 1.99 13.25 -3.96
CA THR A 39 1.93 14.54 -3.26
C THR A 39 2.61 14.41 -1.90
N GLY A 40 3.46 15.38 -1.57
CA GLY A 40 4.19 15.45 -0.31
C GLY A 40 3.73 16.63 0.55
N PHE A 41 3.63 16.42 1.86
CA PHE A 41 3.39 17.44 2.86
C PHE A 41 4.45 17.34 3.96
N TRP A 42 4.88 18.49 4.48
CA TRP A 42 5.80 18.51 5.61
C TRP A 42 5.52 19.69 6.56
N ASN A 43 6.06 19.61 7.75
CA ASN A 43 5.88 20.65 8.76
C ASN A 43 6.94 21.77 8.72
N GLY A 44 7.51 22.00 7.54
CA GLY A 44 8.38 23.15 7.28
C GLY A 44 7.59 24.39 6.88
N ALA A 45 8.30 25.51 6.73
CA ALA A 45 7.69 26.80 6.37
C ALA A 45 7.41 26.90 4.87
N ASP A 46 8.32 26.44 4.04
CA ASP A 46 8.30 26.62 2.59
C ASP A 46 8.25 25.28 1.85
N ASP A 47 7.89 25.31 0.59
CA ASP A 47 7.96 24.14 -0.28
C ASP A 47 9.42 23.77 -0.51
N GLN A 48 9.73 22.49 -0.43
CA GLN A 48 11.08 22.00 -0.57
C GLN A 48 11.16 20.71 -1.37
N VAL A 49 12.20 20.61 -2.20
CA VAL A 49 12.57 19.36 -2.86
C VAL A 49 13.54 18.60 -1.96
N ILE A 50 13.17 17.40 -1.55
CA ILE A 50 13.94 16.57 -0.64
C ILE A 50 14.21 15.22 -1.32
N ASN A 51 15.49 14.83 -1.34
CA ASN A 51 15.88 13.52 -1.88
C ASN A 51 15.55 12.40 -0.88
N VAL A 52 14.74 11.44 -1.33
CA VAL A 52 14.34 10.27 -0.54
C VAL A 52 14.72 9.01 -1.31
N GLY A 53 15.76 8.33 -0.85
CA GLY A 53 16.20 7.08 -1.46
C GLY A 53 16.67 7.22 -2.92
N GLY A 54 17.28 8.36 -3.28
CA GLY A 54 17.76 8.64 -4.63
C GLY A 54 16.71 9.30 -5.57
N VAL A 55 15.50 9.54 -5.08
CA VAL A 55 14.42 10.19 -5.84
C VAL A 55 14.10 11.55 -5.21
N ASP A 56 14.11 12.59 -6.02
CA ASP A 56 13.71 13.92 -5.58
C ASP A 56 12.19 14.02 -5.50
N ARG A 57 11.69 14.47 -4.34
CA ARG A 57 10.27 14.60 -4.04
C ARG A 57 9.95 16.01 -3.59
N VAL A 58 8.90 16.59 -4.13
CA VAL A 58 8.39 17.91 -3.72
C VAL A 58 7.53 17.75 -2.48
N TYR A 59 7.82 18.50 -1.44
CA TYR A 59 7.04 18.57 -0.22
C TYR A 59 6.50 19.97 0.00
N HIS A 60 5.18 20.08 0.12
CA HIS A 60 4.49 21.34 0.40
C HIS A 60 4.52 21.65 1.89
N GLY A 61 4.99 22.85 2.23
CA GLY A 61 5.09 23.36 3.58
C GLY A 61 3.90 24.24 3.98
N ALA A 62 4.20 25.40 4.49
CA ALA A 62 3.26 26.51 4.78
C ALA A 62 2.01 26.11 5.58
N GLY A 63 2.16 25.15 6.53
CA GLY A 63 1.06 24.73 7.41
C GLY A 63 0.07 23.75 6.80
N GLY A 64 0.35 23.18 5.63
CA GLY A 64 -0.46 22.12 5.04
C GLY A 64 -0.58 20.89 5.95
N LEU A 65 0.51 20.50 6.61
CA LEU A 65 0.55 19.44 7.62
C LEU A 65 0.41 20.04 9.01
N LEU A 66 -0.73 19.82 9.68
CA LEU A 66 -0.98 20.29 11.05
C LEU A 66 -0.32 19.41 12.09
N GLY A 67 -0.28 18.10 11.88
CA GLY A 67 0.28 17.14 12.82
C GLY A 67 -0.20 15.71 12.54
N MET A 68 0.14 14.81 13.45
CA MET A 68 -0.28 13.42 13.41
C MET A 68 -0.33 12.83 14.82
N ASP A 69 -0.99 11.68 14.94
CA ASP A 69 -0.97 10.89 16.18
C ASP A 69 0.43 10.38 16.52
N ASP A 70 0.67 10.05 17.76
CA ASP A 70 1.90 9.44 18.22
C ASP A 70 2.14 8.09 17.53
N LEU A 71 3.38 7.88 17.07
CA LEU A 71 3.80 6.62 16.47
C LEU A 71 4.22 5.63 17.55
N VAL A 72 3.29 4.80 17.96
CA VAL A 72 3.59 3.70 18.89
C VAL A 72 4.13 2.50 18.12
N ILE A 73 5.35 2.08 18.43
CA ILE A 73 6.00 0.91 17.85
C ILE A 73 5.97 -0.22 18.88
N GLU A 74 5.22 -1.28 18.56
CA GLU A 74 5.15 -2.50 19.37
C GLU A 74 5.46 -3.72 18.49
N THR A 75 5.87 -4.80 19.11
CA THR A 75 6.02 -6.08 18.45
C THR A 75 4.66 -6.73 18.20
N GLY A 76 4.47 -7.33 17.04
CA GLY A 76 3.23 -8.04 16.67
C GLY A 76 2.74 -7.70 15.28
N LEU A 77 1.74 -8.45 14.81
CA LEU A 77 1.13 -8.32 13.47
C LEU A 77 -0.18 -7.51 13.49
N THR A 78 -0.45 -6.81 14.58
CA THR A 78 -1.67 -6.00 14.72
C THR A 78 -1.68 -4.86 13.71
N VAL A 79 -2.79 -4.70 12.99
CA VAL A 79 -3.01 -3.56 12.11
C VAL A 79 -3.22 -2.31 12.97
N ARG A 80 -2.32 -1.37 12.87
CA ARG A 80 -2.41 -0.09 13.58
C ARG A 80 -2.91 0.98 12.66
N ARG A 81 -3.66 1.92 13.23
CA ARG A 81 -4.14 3.11 12.56
C ARG A 81 -3.57 4.32 13.24
N ILE A 82 -3.22 5.31 12.45
CA ILE A 82 -2.79 6.64 12.90
C ILE A 82 -3.57 7.69 12.13
N SER A 83 -3.81 8.82 12.73
CA SER A 83 -4.45 9.97 12.09
C SER A 83 -3.39 11.02 11.75
N ILE A 84 -3.49 11.57 10.55
CA ILE A 84 -2.69 12.70 10.08
C ILE A 84 -3.65 13.83 9.79
N TRP A 85 -3.36 15.02 10.27
CA TRP A 85 -4.22 16.19 10.12
C TRP A 85 -3.63 17.16 9.11
N LEU A 86 -4.42 17.46 8.08
CA LEU A 86 -4.09 18.41 7.04
C LEU A 86 -5.02 19.62 7.10
N ALA A 87 -4.48 20.80 6.89
CA ALA A 87 -5.25 22.05 6.89
C ALA A 87 -5.98 22.23 5.56
N THR A 88 -7.27 22.52 5.59
CA THR A 88 -8.01 22.90 4.39
C THR A 88 -7.77 24.34 3.93
N ALA A 89 -6.93 25.10 4.65
CA ALA A 89 -6.52 26.44 4.26
C ALA A 89 -5.42 26.43 3.16
N ALA A 90 -4.67 25.32 3.06
CA ALA A 90 -3.64 25.17 2.03
C ALA A 90 -4.30 24.67 0.73
N PRO A 91 -4.16 25.41 -0.39
CA PRO A 91 -4.76 25.04 -1.67
C PRO A 91 -4.31 23.66 -2.16
N GLU A 92 -3.05 23.31 -1.97
CA GLU A 92 -2.47 22.03 -2.37
C GLU A 92 -3.14 20.84 -1.65
N VAL A 93 -3.55 21.06 -0.38
CA VAL A 93 -4.31 20.05 0.40
C VAL A 93 -5.72 19.89 -0.15
N VAL A 94 -6.36 21.00 -0.52
CA VAL A 94 -7.72 20.96 -1.10
C VAL A 94 -7.70 20.29 -2.46
N ASP A 95 -6.74 20.64 -3.31
CA ASP A 95 -6.58 20.06 -4.64
C ASP A 95 -6.30 18.56 -4.56
N ALA A 96 -5.41 18.14 -3.66
CA ALA A 96 -5.14 16.73 -3.41
C ALA A 96 -6.39 15.97 -2.93
N ALA A 97 -7.20 16.57 -2.05
CA ALA A 97 -8.37 15.93 -1.49
C ALA A 97 -9.56 15.86 -2.46
N MET A 98 -9.71 16.85 -3.35
CA MET A 98 -10.82 16.93 -4.30
C MET A 98 -10.50 16.28 -5.63
N GLY A 99 -9.28 16.47 -6.13
CA GLY A 99 -8.83 15.97 -7.43
C GLY A 99 -8.44 14.50 -7.43
N TYR A 100 -8.02 13.96 -6.27
CA TYR A 100 -7.45 12.62 -6.19
C TYR A 100 -8.31 11.66 -5.39
N ASP A 101 -8.25 10.39 -5.76
CA ASP A 101 -8.83 9.30 -4.97
C ASP A 101 -7.77 8.78 -3.98
N LEU A 102 -8.04 9.04 -2.71
CA LEU A 102 -7.16 8.67 -1.60
C LEU A 102 -7.40 7.24 -1.08
N ARG A 103 -8.41 6.52 -1.59
CA ARG A 103 -8.72 5.17 -1.11
C ARG A 103 -7.56 4.22 -1.37
N LEU A 104 -7.07 3.61 -0.29
CA LEU A 104 -5.94 2.69 -0.33
C LEU A 104 -4.68 3.29 -0.99
N ALA A 105 -4.57 4.62 -1.02
CA ALA A 105 -3.37 5.29 -1.48
C ALA A 105 -2.19 4.92 -0.56
N PRO A 106 -1.05 4.49 -1.11
CA PRO A 106 0.12 4.23 -0.31
C PRO A 106 0.64 5.51 0.34
N VAL A 107 0.98 5.41 1.63
CA VAL A 107 1.52 6.50 2.44
C VAL A 107 2.85 6.10 3.03
N GLU A 108 3.82 6.99 2.94
CA GLU A 108 5.09 6.90 3.63
C GLU A 108 5.27 8.10 4.53
N ILE A 109 5.73 7.86 5.77
CA ILE A 109 6.07 8.93 6.71
C ILE A 109 7.54 8.85 7.00
N HIS A 110 8.23 9.98 6.85
CA HIS A 110 9.65 10.11 7.09
C HIS A 110 9.92 11.15 8.17
N ARG A 111 10.98 10.92 8.91
CA ARG A 111 11.58 11.90 9.81
C ARG A 111 12.85 12.43 9.17
N LEU A 112 12.98 13.74 9.12
CA LEU A 112 14.14 14.47 8.64
C LEU A 112 14.71 15.26 9.82
N LEU A 113 16.02 15.18 10.04
CA LEU A 113 16.69 16.09 10.95
C LEU A 113 17.19 17.32 10.16
N THR A 114 16.85 18.48 10.68
CA THR A 114 17.34 19.74 10.15
C THR A 114 18.25 20.41 11.16
N ASP A 115 19.24 21.12 10.68
CA ASP A 115 20.13 21.92 11.50
C ASP A 115 19.33 23.06 12.18
N PRO A 116 19.53 23.30 13.49
CA PRO A 116 18.78 24.31 14.22
C PRO A 116 18.96 25.74 13.74
N LEU A 117 20.13 26.04 13.18
CA LEU A 117 20.51 27.39 12.74
C LEU A 117 20.19 27.62 11.26
N SER A 118 20.68 26.74 10.39
CA SER A 118 20.50 26.88 8.94
C SER A 118 19.17 26.38 8.40
N HIS A 119 18.45 25.57 9.20
CA HIS A 119 17.21 24.87 8.81
C HIS A 119 17.35 23.87 7.63
N LEU A 120 18.58 23.64 7.18
CA LEU A 120 18.86 22.71 6.08
C LEU A 120 18.83 21.26 6.55
N PRO A 121 18.51 20.31 5.67
CA PRO A 121 18.60 18.88 5.95
C PRO A 121 20.03 18.47 6.33
N VAL A 122 20.20 17.76 7.43
CA VAL A 122 21.50 17.24 7.88
C VAL A 122 21.88 15.96 7.13
N ALA A 123 20.88 15.12 6.85
CA ALA A 123 21.06 13.86 6.13
C ALA A 123 19.75 13.47 5.43
N ALA A 124 19.77 12.33 4.72
CA ALA A 124 18.58 11.80 4.07
C ALA A 124 17.48 11.43 5.09
N PRO A 125 16.20 11.62 4.73
CA PRO A 125 15.09 11.32 5.64
C PRO A 125 14.99 9.83 5.96
N HIS A 126 14.67 9.51 7.21
CA HIS A 126 14.42 8.14 7.65
C HIS A 126 12.94 7.80 7.59
N ARG A 127 12.57 6.75 6.87
CA ARG A 127 11.20 6.24 6.88
C ARG A 127 10.85 5.62 8.23
N ILE A 128 9.87 6.20 8.91
CA ILE A 128 9.38 5.74 10.22
C ILE A 128 8.07 4.95 10.13
N TRP A 129 7.29 5.17 9.07
CA TRP A 129 6.01 4.49 8.84
C TRP A 129 5.75 4.23 7.36
N LYS A 130 5.05 3.14 7.07
CA LYS A 130 4.50 2.81 5.75
C LYS A 130 3.13 2.18 5.92
N GLY A 131 2.18 2.58 5.08
CA GLY A 131 0.83 2.05 5.13
C GLY A 131 -0.03 2.52 3.97
N TRP A 132 -1.35 2.46 4.16
CA TRP A 132 -2.34 2.90 3.18
C TRP A 132 -3.39 3.76 3.85
N VAL A 133 -3.95 4.70 3.10
CA VAL A 133 -5.10 5.50 3.54
C VAL A 133 -6.33 4.58 3.66
N ASP A 134 -6.90 4.52 4.86
CA ASP A 134 -8.14 3.78 5.16
C ASP A 134 -9.36 4.71 5.07
N GLY A 135 -9.20 5.99 5.41
CA GLY A 135 -10.23 7.01 5.33
C GLY A 135 -9.68 8.43 5.32
N ALA A 136 -10.45 9.36 4.78
CA ALA A 136 -10.08 10.77 4.70
C ALA A 136 -11.29 11.70 4.97
N PRO A 137 -11.91 11.67 6.17
CA PRO A 137 -13.01 12.56 6.49
C PRO A 137 -12.56 14.02 6.49
N ARG A 138 -13.38 14.88 5.89
CA ARG A 138 -13.20 16.32 5.87
C ARG A 138 -14.15 16.98 6.87
N THR A 139 -13.63 17.76 7.78
CA THR A 139 -14.40 18.58 8.70
C THR A 139 -14.46 20.00 8.17
N VAL A 140 -15.68 20.49 7.91
CA VAL A 140 -15.92 21.87 7.53
C VAL A 140 -16.61 22.56 8.71
N PRO A 141 -15.94 23.53 9.35
CA PRO A 141 -16.52 24.22 10.51
C PRO A 141 -17.66 25.13 10.07
N ALA A 142 -18.57 25.43 11.00
CA ALA A 142 -19.58 26.47 10.82
C ALA A 142 -18.91 27.85 10.72
N LYS A 143 -19.61 28.81 10.10
CA LYS A 143 -19.09 30.17 9.93
C LYS A 143 -18.69 30.78 11.29
N GLY A 144 -17.47 31.29 11.37
CA GLY A 144 -16.93 31.95 12.57
C GLY A 144 -16.24 31.00 13.57
N LEU A 145 -16.21 29.69 13.30
CA LEU A 145 -15.48 28.70 14.09
C LEU A 145 -14.12 28.36 13.45
N SER A 146 -13.36 27.47 14.12
CA SER A 146 -11.99 27.08 13.72
C SER A 146 -11.84 26.68 12.23
N SER A 147 -10.62 26.70 11.73
CA SER A 147 -10.28 26.28 10.38
C SER A 147 -10.66 24.82 10.11
N GLY A 148 -11.12 24.55 8.88
CA GLY A 148 -11.40 23.17 8.45
C GLY A 148 -10.15 22.30 8.42
N ARG A 149 -10.34 21.00 8.58
CA ARG A 149 -9.25 20.01 8.50
C ARG A 149 -9.67 18.76 7.74
N ILE A 150 -8.71 18.11 7.15
CA ILE A 150 -8.84 16.74 6.64
C ILE A 150 -8.07 15.82 7.56
N THR A 151 -8.74 14.77 8.03
CA THR A 151 -8.11 13.76 8.87
C THR A 151 -7.85 12.52 8.03
N LEU A 152 -6.59 12.26 7.69
CA LEU A 152 -6.22 11.01 7.00
C LEU A 152 -6.02 9.92 8.03
N THR A 153 -6.86 8.90 7.99
CA THR A 153 -6.65 7.67 8.76
C THR A 153 -5.79 6.73 7.95
N VAL A 154 -4.60 6.42 8.43
CA VAL A 154 -3.62 5.56 7.75
C VAL A 154 -3.48 4.25 8.50
N ALA A 155 -3.75 3.13 7.83
CA ALA A 155 -3.51 1.80 8.35
C ALA A 155 -2.10 1.33 8.03
N SER A 156 -1.46 0.62 8.96
CA SER A 156 -0.09 0.11 8.79
C SER A 156 0.01 -0.92 7.66
N ALA A 157 1.22 -1.13 7.15
CA ALA A 157 1.51 -2.13 6.12
C ALA A 157 1.14 -3.57 6.55
N ALA A 158 0.96 -3.83 7.85
CA ALA A 158 0.44 -5.11 8.35
C ALA A 158 -0.97 -5.43 7.82
N MET A 159 -1.74 -4.43 7.39
CA MET A 159 -3.04 -4.65 6.73
C MET A 159 -2.94 -5.54 5.49
N ALA A 160 -1.80 -5.56 4.80
CA ALA A 160 -1.60 -6.45 3.66
C ALA A 160 -1.68 -7.94 4.06
N LEU A 161 -1.29 -8.27 5.28
CA LEU A 161 -1.32 -9.64 5.80
C LEU A 161 -2.73 -10.12 6.15
N THR A 162 -3.66 -9.20 6.39
CA THR A 162 -5.06 -9.53 6.69
C THR A 162 -5.92 -9.67 5.42
N ARG A 163 -5.40 -9.27 4.27
CA ARG A 163 -6.11 -9.41 2.99
C ARG A 163 -6.01 -10.84 2.49
N GLY A 164 -7.16 -11.46 2.25
CA GLY A 164 -7.22 -12.72 1.52
C GLY A 164 -6.61 -12.55 0.12
N LEU A 165 -5.79 -13.50 -0.28
CA LEU A 165 -5.29 -13.55 -1.65
C LEU A 165 -6.46 -13.83 -2.60
N THR A 166 -6.57 -13.05 -3.66
CA THR A 166 -7.58 -13.27 -4.72
C THR A 166 -7.17 -14.41 -5.67
N ALA A 167 -5.92 -14.86 -5.59
CA ALA A 167 -5.42 -15.95 -6.40
C ALA A 167 -6.15 -17.26 -6.05
N LYS A 168 -6.85 -17.82 -7.02
CA LYS A 168 -7.49 -19.13 -6.92
C LYS A 168 -6.53 -20.22 -7.39
N TYR A 169 -6.75 -21.45 -6.92
CA TYR A 169 -6.07 -22.65 -7.44
C TYR A 169 -6.65 -22.97 -8.83
N SER A 170 -6.25 -22.22 -9.85
CA SER A 170 -6.70 -22.37 -11.22
C SER A 170 -5.54 -22.25 -12.20
N ASP A 171 -5.67 -22.91 -13.35
CA ASP A 171 -4.68 -22.85 -14.44
C ASP A 171 -4.42 -21.38 -14.88
N ALA A 172 -5.47 -20.57 -14.96
CA ALA A 172 -5.36 -19.16 -15.32
C ALA A 172 -4.51 -18.35 -14.33
N ALA A 173 -4.67 -18.59 -13.03
CA ALA A 173 -3.89 -17.90 -11.99
C ALA A 173 -2.41 -18.34 -12.03
N MET A 174 -2.13 -19.61 -12.31
CA MET A 174 -0.75 -20.09 -12.45
C MET A 174 -0.06 -19.53 -13.68
N ARG A 175 -0.76 -19.44 -14.81
CA ARG A 175 -0.20 -18.84 -16.04
C ARG A 175 0.11 -17.36 -15.91
N GLN A 176 -0.56 -16.63 -15.01
CA GLN A 176 -0.18 -15.24 -14.71
C GLN A 176 1.17 -15.13 -14.00
N ARG A 177 1.59 -16.17 -13.26
CA ARG A 177 2.89 -16.23 -12.59
C ARG A 177 4.00 -16.72 -13.52
N GLY A 178 3.68 -17.67 -14.39
CA GLY A 178 4.60 -18.23 -15.38
C GLY A 178 3.80 -18.84 -16.50
N SER A 179 4.04 -18.43 -17.76
CA SER A 179 3.30 -18.89 -18.94
C SER A 179 3.27 -20.42 -19.09
N ASP A 180 4.31 -21.10 -18.61
CA ASP A 180 4.50 -22.53 -18.74
C ASP A 180 4.05 -23.32 -17.50
N ASP A 181 3.57 -22.64 -16.46
CA ASP A 181 3.07 -23.31 -15.25
C ASP A 181 1.72 -23.96 -15.54
N ARG A 182 1.69 -25.29 -15.51
CA ARG A 182 0.53 -26.13 -15.80
C ARG A 182 0.05 -26.97 -14.62
N LEU A 183 0.50 -26.64 -13.42
CA LEU A 183 0.19 -27.44 -12.22
C LEU A 183 -1.31 -27.68 -12.02
N PHE A 184 -2.14 -26.69 -12.32
CA PHE A 184 -3.59 -26.75 -12.15
C PHE A 184 -4.37 -26.88 -13.48
N ARG A 185 -3.75 -27.42 -14.53
CA ARG A 185 -4.38 -27.57 -15.84
C ARG A 185 -5.74 -28.28 -15.83
N TYR A 186 -5.92 -29.23 -14.91
CA TYR A 186 -7.12 -30.03 -14.80
C TYR A 186 -7.95 -29.74 -13.55
N ALA A 187 -7.65 -28.66 -12.83
CA ALA A 187 -8.32 -28.34 -11.55
C ALA A 187 -9.83 -28.08 -11.69
N ASP A 188 -10.27 -27.55 -12.83
CA ASP A 188 -11.66 -27.26 -13.15
C ASP A 188 -12.49 -28.51 -13.50
N VAL A 189 -11.84 -29.56 -13.99
CA VAL A 189 -12.50 -30.80 -14.41
C VAL A 189 -12.32 -31.93 -13.41
N SER A 190 -11.34 -31.85 -12.50
CA SER A 190 -11.02 -32.92 -11.54
C SER A 190 -12.19 -33.28 -10.62
N GLY A 191 -13.04 -32.32 -10.25
CA GLY A 191 -14.22 -32.56 -9.42
C GLY A 191 -15.39 -33.25 -10.15
N LYS A 192 -15.32 -33.34 -11.49
CA LYS A 192 -16.34 -34.01 -12.32
C LYS A 192 -16.01 -35.48 -12.56
N VAL A 193 -14.79 -35.89 -12.24
CA VAL A 193 -14.36 -37.28 -12.40
C VAL A 193 -14.67 -38.04 -11.10
N PRO A 194 -15.63 -38.98 -11.11
CA PRO A 194 -15.91 -39.77 -9.94
C PRO A 194 -14.73 -40.70 -9.63
N VAL A 195 -14.19 -40.58 -8.42
CA VAL A 195 -13.12 -41.43 -7.91
C VAL A 195 -13.72 -42.41 -6.91
N TYR A 196 -13.58 -43.68 -7.17
CA TYR A 196 -14.06 -44.75 -6.27
C TYR A 196 -12.88 -45.32 -5.49
N TRP A 197 -13.02 -45.34 -4.19
CA TRP A 197 -12.08 -46.01 -3.29
C TRP A 197 -12.72 -47.36 -2.92
N GLY A 198 -12.22 -48.48 -3.49
CA GLY A 198 -12.72 -49.81 -3.21
C GLY A 198 -13.15 -50.59 -4.46
N GLU A 199 -13.96 -51.64 -4.28
CA GLU A 199 -14.21 -52.70 -5.29
C GLU A 199 -15.08 -52.31 -6.50
N LYS A 200 -15.74 -51.15 -6.50
CA LYS A 200 -16.59 -50.75 -7.62
C LYS A 200 -15.75 -50.08 -8.73
N ARG A 201 -15.66 -50.76 -9.88
CA ARG A 201 -15.16 -50.16 -11.11
C ARG A 201 -16.12 -49.06 -11.58
N TYR A 202 -15.56 -47.95 -12.02
CA TYR A 202 -16.31 -46.90 -12.71
C TYR A 202 -16.90 -47.49 -13.99
N GLU A 203 -18.20 -47.60 -14.08
CA GLU A 203 -18.92 -47.80 -15.33
C GLU A 203 -19.38 -46.43 -15.81
N PRO A 204 -18.86 -45.94 -16.93
CA PRO A 204 -19.35 -44.68 -17.50
C PRO A 204 -20.85 -44.84 -17.79
N PRO A 205 -21.67 -43.82 -17.54
CA PRO A 205 -23.08 -43.87 -17.87
C PRO A 205 -23.25 -44.26 -19.33
N ALA A 206 -24.08 -45.23 -19.61
CA ALA A 206 -24.38 -45.66 -20.99
C ALA A 206 -24.76 -44.43 -21.78
N SER A 207 -24.02 -44.13 -22.82
CA SER A 207 -24.31 -43.02 -23.72
C SER A 207 -25.64 -43.31 -24.41
N GLY A 208 -26.72 -42.66 -23.92
CA GLY A 208 -27.98 -42.59 -24.67
C GLY A 208 -27.68 -42.03 -26.06
N GLY A 209 -28.00 -42.81 -27.07
CA GLY A 209 -27.56 -42.61 -28.43
C GLY A 209 -27.86 -41.22 -29.01
N GLY A 210 -26.93 -40.71 -29.71
CA GLY A 210 -27.05 -39.51 -30.57
C GLY A 210 -25.72 -38.93 -30.96
N GLY A 211 -25.10 -39.38 -32.03
CA GLY A 211 -24.26 -38.60 -32.88
C GLY A 211 -22.74 -38.72 -32.74
N SER A 212 -22.12 -39.43 -33.70
CA SER A 212 -20.82 -39.29 -34.37
C SER A 212 -19.53 -39.27 -33.51
N GLY A 213 -18.84 -40.37 -33.62
CA GLY A 213 -17.44 -40.71 -33.63
C GLY A 213 -16.38 -39.74 -33.13
N VAL A 214 -15.69 -40.15 -32.08
CA VAL A 214 -14.24 -39.91 -31.97
C VAL A 214 -13.63 -41.11 -31.22
N GLY A 215 -12.55 -41.66 -31.82
CA GLY A 215 -11.89 -42.91 -31.60
C GLY A 215 -11.60 -43.32 -30.15
N GLY A 216 -11.91 -44.59 -29.90
CA GLY A 216 -11.58 -45.26 -28.65
C GLY A 216 -10.07 -45.49 -28.53
N TRP A 217 -9.52 -45.05 -27.42
CA TRP A 217 -8.19 -45.47 -26.96
C TRP A 217 -8.30 -46.83 -26.27
N LYS A 218 -7.89 -47.90 -27.00
CA LYS A 218 -7.66 -49.22 -26.41
C LYS A 218 -6.32 -49.20 -25.67
N LEU A 219 -6.33 -49.24 -24.37
CA LEU A 219 -5.15 -49.59 -23.59
C LEU A 219 -4.92 -51.13 -23.78
N ARG A 220 -3.81 -51.46 -24.46
CA ARG A 220 -3.28 -52.82 -24.48
C ARG A 220 -2.73 -53.17 -23.09
N GLY A 221 -3.32 -54.16 -22.43
CA GLY A 221 -2.72 -54.78 -21.28
C GLY A 221 -1.52 -55.64 -21.71
N HIS A 222 -0.41 -55.50 -21.02
CA HIS A 222 0.68 -56.47 -21.05
C HIS A 222 0.48 -57.46 -19.91
N ALA A 223 0.55 -58.70 -20.27
CA ALA A 223 0.68 -59.86 -19.39
C ALA A 223 2.04 -59.85 -18.69
#